data_a7889735a309e766a28c878933da1a97
#
_entry.id   a7889735a309e766a28c878933da1a97
#
_cell.length_a   1.000
_cell.length_b   1.000
_cell.length_c   1.000
_cell.angle_alpha   90.00
_cell.angle_beta   90.00
_cell.angle_gamma   90.00
#
_symmetry.space_group_name_H-M   'P 1'
#
loop_
_entity.id
_entity.type
_entity.pdbx_description
1 polymer ?
#
loop_
_entity_poly.entity_id
_entity_poly.type
_entity_poly.pdbx_seq_one_letter_code
_entity_poly.pdbx_strand_id
1 'polypeptide(L)'
;MIAVTALYLLVNAAFLAALGLEGIRNSSAVAADAVRQVLGDRGAVAVALVVCVSALTTMNAAIFTGARTNWALGRDYRPLRLLGAWRETGSTPANALLAQGAIALVLILAGAGTRDGFGAMVAYTAPVFWTFFLLTGVTLFVFRARGGEPPAFRVPLYPVVPAAFLAMCAYMLWSAIDYIRNPVYGPKFGMMVLAGLLVMAIGIPLYFLARRK
;
A
#
# COMPACT_ATOMS: atom_id res chain seq x y z
N MET A 1 -3.18 18.28 6.12
CA MET A 1 -3.91 17.60 5.04
C MET A 1 -4.24 18.53 3.88
N ILE A 2 -4.91 19.68 4.07
CA ILE A 2 -5.28 20.62 2.99
C ILE A 2 -4.07 21.02 2.13
N ALA A 3 -2.96 21.43 2.76
CA ALA A 3 -1.74 21.81 2.04
C ALA A 3 -1.17 20.67 1.18
N VAL A 4 -1.19 19.43 1.69
CA VAL A 4 -0.74 18.25 0.95
C VAL A 4 -1.65 17.98 -0.24
N THR A 5 -2.97 18.05 -0.06
CA THR A 5 -3.95 17.89 -1.14
C THR A 5 -3.77 18.96 -2.22
N ALA A 6 -3.62 20.22 -1.82
CA ALA A 6 -3.39 21.31 -2.76
C ALA A 6 -2.09 21.10 -3.56
N LEU A 7 -1.02 20.66 -2.89
CA LEU A 7 0.25 20.34 -3.56
C LEU A 7 0.09 19.21 -4.58
N TYR A 8 -0.61 18.12 -4.22
CA TYR A 8 -0.88 17.02 -5.15
C TYR A 8 -1.68 17.50 -6.38
N LEU A 9 -2.70 18.33 -6.18
CA LEU A 9 -3.49 18.88 -7.29
C LEU A 9 -2.63 19.76 -8.19
N LEU A 10 -1.79 20.63 -7.61
CA LEU A 10 -0.87 21.51 -8.38
C LEU A 10 0.14 20.69 -9.18
N VAL A 11 0.75 19.68 -8.58
CA VAL A 11 1.72 18.81 -9.26
C VAL A 11 1.07 18.04 -10.42
N ASN A 12 -0.13 17.48 -10.20
CA ASN A 12 -0.85 16.79 -11.28
C ASN A 12 -1.28 17.76 -12.40
N ALA A 13 -1.72 18.96 -12.05
CA ALA A 13 -2.03 20.00 -13.05
C ALA A 13 -0.78 20.40 -13.84
N ALA A 14 0.38 20.53 -13.19
CA ALA A 14 1.65 20.83 -13.85
C ALA A 14 2.07 19.71 -14.81
N PHE A 15 1.91 18.43 -14.43
CA PHE A 15 2.18 17.32 -15.33
C PHE A 15 1.25 17.32 -16.54
N LEU A 16 -0.03 17.61 -16.34
CA LEU A 16 -1.00 17.70 -17.43
C LEU A 16 -0.70 18.87 -18.36
N ALA A 17 -0.28 20.00 -17.81
CA ALA A 17 0.10 21.18 -18.61
C ALA A 17 1.39 20.95 -19.40
N ALA A 18 2.38 20.22 -18.81
CA ALA A 18 3.65 19.96 -19.46
C ALA A 18 3.57 18.90 -20.56
N LEU A 19 2.94 17.76 -20.28
CA LEU A 19 2.96 16.56 -21.15
C LEU A 19 1.68 16.40 -21.98
N GLY A 20 0.58 17.01 -21.55
CA GLY A 20 -0.75 16.70 -22.06
C GLY A 20 -1.21 15.28 -21.67
N LEU A 21 -2.46 14.96 -21.99
CA LEU A 21 -3.04 13.66 -21.62
C LEU A 21 -2.34 12.48 -22.34
N GLU A 22 -2.00 12.63 -23.60
CA GLU A 22 -1.31 11.60 -24.38
C GLU A 22 0.13 11.41 -23.92
N GLY A 23 0.85 12.47 -23.58
CA GLY A 23 2.20 12.39 -23.06
C GLY A 23 2.25 11.65 -21.73
N ILE A 24 1.32 11.92 -20.82
CA ILE A 24 1.20 11.20 -19.54
C ILE A 24 0.89 9.72 -19.78
N ARG A 25 -0.01 9.40 -20.70
CA ARG A 25 -0.43 8.02 -21.00
C ARG A 25 0.69 7.16 -21.53
N ASN A 26 1.61 7.75 -22.29
CA ASN A 26 2.73 7.06 -22.94
C ASN A 26 4.03 7.13 -22.12
N SER A 27 4.04 7.87 -21.02
CA SER A 27 5.22 8.03 -20.17
C SER A 27 5.33 6.91 -19.14
N SER A 28 6.52 6.36 -18.99
CA SER A 28 6.89 5.44 -17.90
C SER A 28 7.41 6.17 -16.65
N ALA A 29 7.74 7.46 -16.76
CA ALA A 29 8.32 8.29 -15.69
C ALA A 29 7.85 9.74 -15.78
N VAL A 30 6.55 9.97 -15.58
CA VAL A 30 5.84 11.24 -15.80
C VAL A 30 6.56 12.46 -15.21
N ALA A 31 7.05 12.36 -13.97
CA ALA A 31 7.76 13.44 -13.30
C ALA A 31 9.07 13.80 -14.01
N ALA A 32 9.85 12.80 -14.41
CA ALA A 32 11.11 13.01 -15.12
C ALA A 32 10.88 13.59 -16.53
N ASP A 33 9.87 13.08 -17.23
CA ASP A 33 9.54 13.53 -18.59
C ASP A 33 8.97 14.96 -18.60
N ALA A 34 8.14 15.32 -17.61
CA ALA A 34 7.64 16.68 -17.46
C ALA A 34 8.79 17.69 -17.21
N VAL A 35 9.72 17.34 -16.32
CA VAL A 35 10.87 18.20 -16.01
C VAL A 35 11.86 18.25 -17.19
N ARG A 36 11.99 17.17 -17.96
CA ARG A 36 12.82 17.15 -19.17
C ARG A 36 12.40 18.21 -20.18
N GLN A 37 11.10 18.48 -20.32
CA GLN A 37 10.61 19.52 -21.24
C GLN A 37 11.06 20.94 -20.87
N VAL A 38 11.25 21.20 -19.58
CA VAL A 38 11.60 22.55 -19.09
C VAL A 38 13.10 22.71 -18.86
N LEU A 39 13.74 21.70 -18.25
CA LEU A 39 15.15 21.75 -17.80
C LEU A 39 16.06 20.78 -18.56
N GLY A 40 15.55 20.12 -19.58
CA GLY A 40 16.31 19.13 -20.36
C GLY A 40 16.70 17.89 -19.56
N ASP A 41 17.63 17.10 -20.08
CA ASP A 41 18.05 15.82 -19.50
C ASP A 41 18.67 15.95 -18.11
N ARG A 42 19.35 17.06 -17.83
CA ARG A 42 19.92 17.30 -16.49
C ARG A 42 18.84 17.41 -15.42
N GLY A 43 17.73 18.08 -15.74
CA GLY A 43 16.56 18.17 -14.87
C GLY A 43 15.90 16.82 -14.63
N ALA A 44 15.76 16.01 -15.67
CA ALA A 44 15.21 14.66 -15.57
C ALA A 44 16.05 13.75 -14.66
N VAL A 45 17.38 13.80 -14.80
CA VAL A 45 18.31 13.05 -13.94
C VAL A 45 18.20 13.51 -12.48
N ALA A 46 18.11 14.82 -12.22
CA ALA A 46 17.95 15.35 -10.87
C ALA A 46 16.66 14.84 -10.21
N VAL A 47 15.53 14.88 -10.93
CA VAL A 47 14.26 14.33 -10.44
C VAL A 47 14.36 12.81 -10.18
N ALA A 48 14.97 12.06 -11.09
CA ALA A 48 15.17 10.62 -10.88
C ALA A 48 15.98 10.33 -9.61
N LEU A 49 17.03 11.09 -9.32
CA LEU A 49 17.80 10.96 -8.08
C LEU A 49 16.97 11.27 -6.84
N VAL A 50 16.17 12.34 -6.86
CA VAL A 50 15.26 12.67 -5.75
C VAL A 50 14.25 11.55 -5.52
N VAL A 51 13.68 11.00 -6.58
CA VAL A 51 12.74 9.86 -6.50
C VAL A 51 13.44 8.62 -5.92
N CYS A 52 14.68 8.31 -6.33
CA CYS A 52 15.45 7.20 -5.77
C CYS A 52 15.68 7.37 -4.26
N VAL A 53 16.12 8.55 -3.82
CA VAL A 53 16.32 8.83 -2.38
C VAL A 53 15.02 8.72 -1.61
N SER A 54 13.93 9.25 -2.14
CA SER A 54 12.59 9.16 -1.54
C SER A 54 12.13 7.70 -1.43
N ALA A 55 12.32 6.90 -2.48
CA ALA A 55 11.97 5.48 -2.48
C ALA A 55 12.78 4.69 -1.44
N LEU A 56 14.09 4.93 -1.32
CA LEU A 56 14.94 4.31 -0.30
C LEU A 56 14.49 4.67 1.12
N THR A 57 14.13 5.93 1.35
CA THR A 57 13.63 6.39 2.65
C THR A 57 12.30 5.72 3.00
N THR A 58 11.39 5.65 2.04
CA THR A 58 10.08 5.00 2.21
C THR A 58 10.24 3.50 2.47
N MET A 59 11.15 2.84 1.74
CA MET A 59 11.46 1.42 1.95
C MET A 59 12.02 1.17 3.35
N ASN A 60 12.94 2.01 3.83
CA ASN A 60 13.48 1.91 5.18
C ASN A 60 12.39 2.07 6.24
N ALA A 61 11.51 3.06 6.10
CA ALA A 61 10.37 3.26 7.00
C ALA A 61 9.41 2.05 7.01
N ALA A 62 9.12 1.47 5.85
CA ALA A 62 8.27 0.29 5.71
C ALA A 62 8.89 -0.95 6.38
N ILE A 63 10.20 -1.18 6.20
CA ILE A 63 10.93 -2.27 6.84
C ILE A 63 10.87 -2.14 8.36
N PHE A 64 11.15 -0.95 8.86
CA PHE A 64 11.18 -0.69 10.30
C PHE A 64 9.80 -0.86 10.95
N THR A 65 8.77 -0.28 10.35
CA THR A 65 7.38 -0.37 10.83
C THR A 65 6.85 -1.79 10.74
N GLY A 66 7.08 -2.47 9.61
CA GLY A 66 6.65 -3.85 9.39
C GLY A 66 7.30 -4.83 10.37
N ALA A 67 8.60 -4.69 10.64
CA ALA A 67 9.29 -5.55 11.61
C ALA A 67 8.73 -5.39 13.02
N ARG A 68 8.39 -4.18 13.45
CA ARG A 68 7.77 -3.93 14.76
C ARG A 68 6.34 -4.46 14.84
N THR A 69 5.57 -4.33 13.77
CA THR A 69 4.22 -4.90 13.69
C THR A 69 4.26 -6.42 13.77
N ASN A 70 5.16 -7.06 13.02
CA ASN A 70 5.34 -8.51 13.05
C ASN A 70 5.83 -9.00 14.42
N TRP A 71 6.70 -8.25 15.08
CA TRP A 71 7.13 -8.53 16.45
C TRP A 71 5.98 -8.47 17.44
N ALA A 72 5.15 -7.42 17.38
CA ALA A 72 3.96 -7.29 18.22
C ALA A 72 3.00 -8.46 18.01
N LEU A 73 2.76 -8.83 16.73
CA LEU A 73 1.95 -10.02 16.39
C LEU A 73 2.52 -11.30 17.01
N GLY A 74 3.86 -11.46 17.00
CA GLY A 74 4.52 -12.63 17.62
C GLY A 74 4.41 -12.66 19.15
N ARG A 75 4.19 -11.52 19.81
CA ARG A 75 3.91 -11.46 21.24
C ARG A 75 2.47 -11.83 21.59
N ASP A 76 1.54 -11.45 20.73
CA ASP A 76 0.11 -11.62 20.99
C ASP A 76 -0.38 -13.03 20.63
N TYR A 77 0.30 -13.72 19.70
CA TYR A 77 -0.14 -15.02 19.16
C TYR A 77 0.91 -16.11 19.34
N ARG A 78 0.57 -17.14 20.13
CA ARG A 78 1.47 -18.29 20.43
C ARG A 78 2.10 -18.96 19.20
N PRO A 79 1.38 -19.25 18.10
CA PRO A 79 1.98 -19.89 16.92
C PRO A 79 3.08 -19.05 16.28
N LEU A 80 3.03 -17.72 16.45
CA LEU A 80 3.96 -16.76 15.86
C LEU A 80 5.03 -16.28 16.85
N ARG A 81 5.15 -16.92 18.03
CA ARG A 81 6.05 -16.46 19.10
C ARG A 81 7.52 -16.31 18.68
N LEU A 82 7.94 -17.01 17.63
CA LEU A 82 9.28 -16.88 17.07
C LEU A 82 9.55 -15.45 16.54
N LEU A 83 8.52 -14.77 16.03
CA LEU A 83 8.60 -13.37 15.57
C LEU A 83 8.68 -12.41 16.76
N GLY A 84 8.13 -12.80 17.93
CA GLY A 84 8.11 -12.00 19.15
C GLY A 84 9.42 -11.95 19.92
N ALA A 85 10.47 -12.63 19.44
CA ALA A 85 11.78 -12.59 20.06
C ALA A 85 12.46 -11.25 19.81
N TRP A 86 12.88 -10.60 20.90
CA TRP A 86 13.65 -9.36 20.86
C TRP A 86 15.12 -9.66 21.11
N ARG A 87 16.00 -9.21 20.24
CA ARG A 87 17.43 -9.37 20.46
C ARG A 87 17.96 -8.13 21.17
N GLU A 88 18.44 -8.27 22.40
CA GLU A 88 18.97 -7.16 23.20
C GLU A 88 20.23 -6.56 22.58
N THR A 89 21.11 -7.42 22.03
CA THR A 89 22.28 -6.99 21.27
C THR A 89 21.84 -6.36 19.95
N GLY A 90 21.77 -5.04 19.90
CA GLY A 90 21.31 -4.26 18.75
C GLY A 90 19.86 -3.80 18.80
N SER A 91 19.13 -4.08 19.89
CA SER A 91 17.75 -3.59 20.15
C SER A 91 16.81 -3.75 18.96
N THR A 92 16.82 -4.94 18.32
CA THR A 92 16.06 -5.21 17.09
C THR A 92 15.24 -6.49 17.18
N PRO A 93 14.06 -6.54 16.54
CA PRO A 93 13.27 -7.73 16.36
C PRO A 93 13.82 -8.57 15.18
N ALA A 94 15.01 -9.18 15.37
CA ALA A 94 15.76 -9.82 14.29
C ALA A 94 14.96 -10.89 13.54
N ASN A 95 14.20 -11.73 14.26
CA ASN A 95 13.40 -12.78 13.65
C ASN A 95 12.26 -12.21 12.79
N ALA A 96 11.63 -11.12 13.23
CA ALA A 96 10.60 -10.44 12.46
C ALA A 96 11.17 -9.79 11.21
N LEU A 97 12.37 -9.19 11.29
CA LEU A 97 13.09 -8.64 10.15
C LEU A 97 13.46 -9.71 9.13
N LEU A 98 14.01 -10.85 9.58
CA LEU A 98 14.38 -11.95 8.71
C LEU A 98 13.16 -12.56 8.02
N ALA A 99 12.06 -12.77 8.74
CA ALA A 99 10.82 -13.27 8.16
C ALA A 99 10.26 -12.31 7.10
N GLN A 100 10.22 -11.00 7.41
CA GLN A 100 9.80 -9.97 6.45
C GLN A 100 10.70 -9.94 5.22
N GLY A 101 12.02 -9.99 5.41
CA GLY A 101 12.99 -10.00 4.33
C GLY A 101 12.87 -11.24 3.45
N ALA A 102 12.65 -12.41 4.05
CA ALA A 102 12.42 -13.64 3.29
C ALA A 102 11.14 -13.57 2.44
N ILE A 103 10.03 -13.06 3.00
CA ILE A 103 8.78 -12.86 2.25
C ILE A 103 9.00 -11.86 1.11
N ALA A 104 9.67 -10.73 1.39
CA ALA A 104 9.96 -9.73 0.36
C ALA A 104 10.82 -10.32 -0.78
N LEU A 105 11.83 -11.13 -0.45
CA LEU A 105 12.67 -11.80 -1.45
C LEU A 105 11.85 -12.75 -2.32
N VAL A 106 10.98 -13.57 -1.73
CA VAL A 106 10.08 -14.47 -2.47
C VAL A 106 9.17 -13.67 -3.43
N LEU A 107 8.61 -12.55 -2.97
CA LEU A 107 7.77 -11.69 -3.80
C LEU A 107 8.57 -11.03 -4.93
N ILE A 108 9.78 -10.57 -4.67
CA ILE A 108 10.68 -10.02 -5.71
C ILE A 108 10.98 -11.07 -6.78
N LEU A 109 11.34 -12.29 -6.36
CA LEU A 109 11.62 -13.39 -7.30
C LEU A 109 10.38 -13.77 -8.13
N ALA A 110 9.20 -13.78 -7.51
CA ALA A 110 7.93 -13.99 -8.21
C ALA A 110 7.64 -12.87 -9.22
N GLY A 111 7.87 -11.62 -8.84
CA GLY A 111 7.72 -10.45 -9.71
C GLY A 111 8.72 -10.39 -10.85
N ALA A 112 9.96 -10.83 -10.63
CA ALA A 112 11.01 -10.87 -11.64
C ALA A 112 10.68 -11.80 -12.83
N GLY A 113 9.80 -12.79 -12.62
CA GLY A 113 9.27 -13.64 -13.69
C GLY A 113 8.20 -12.97 -14.57
N THR A 114 7.83 -11.72 -14.32
CA THR A 114 6.86 -10.97 -15.10
C THR A 114 7.54 -9.86 -15.89
N ARG A 115 6.93 -9.45 -17.04
CA ARG A 115 7.46 -8.34 -17.86
C ARG A 115 7.37 -6.98 -17.13
N ASP A 116 6.38 -6.84 -16.24
CA ASP A 116 6.18 -5.67 -15.39
C ASP A 116 6.07 -6.14 -13.92
N GLY A 117 7.21 -6.31 -13.28
CA GLY A 117 7.29 -6.75 -11.89
C GLY A 117 6.69 -5.75 -10.90
N PHE A 118 6.83 -4.45 -11.16
CA PHE A 118 6.23 -3.41 -10.32
C PHE A 118 4.70 -3.44 -10.39
N GLY A 119 4.13 -3.44 -11.59
CA GLY A 119 2.68 -3.53 -11.78
C GLY A 119 2.10 -4.82 -11.19
N ALA A 120 2.81 -5.95 -11.31
CA ALA A 120 2.40 -7.22 -10.70
C ALA A 120 2.34 -7.13 -9.16
N MET A 121 3.30 -6.47 -8.51
CA MET A 121 3.30 -6.26 -7.05
C MET A 121 2.20 -5.31 -6.61
N VAL A 122 1.94 -4.25 -7.37
CA VAL A 122 0.79 -3.35 -7.13
C VAL A 122 -0.52 -4.13 -7.24
N ALA A 123 -0.69 -4.95 -8.28
CA ALA A 123 -1.87 -5.78 -8.46
C ALA A 123 -2.07 -6.79 -7.30
N TYR A 124 -0.98 -7.38 -6.79
CA TYR A 124 -1.00 -8.29 -5.65
C TYR A 124 -1.45 -7.59 -4.36
N THR A 125 -0.95 -6.38 -4.09
CA THR A 125 -1.17 -5.67 -2.83
C THR A 125 -2.45 -4.83 -2.82
N ALA A 126 -2.91 -4.33 -3.97
CA ALA A 126 -4.03 -3.40 -4.08
C ALA A 126 -5.34 -3.91 -3.42
N PRO A 127 -5.82 -5.15 -3.65
CA PRO A 127 -7.06 -5.61 -3.05
C PRO A 127 -6.97 -5.72 -1.53
N VAL A 128 -5.82 -6.13 -1.00
CA VAL A 128 -5.56 -6.21 0.44
C VAL A 128 -5.58 -4.81 1.05
N PHE A 129 -4.86 -3.87 0.45
CA PHE A 129 -4.77 -2.49 0.87
C PHE A 129 -6.15 -1.83 0.94
N TRP A 130 -6.92 -1.88 -0.15
CA TRP A 130 -8.24 -1.26 -0.21
C TRP A 130 -9.26 -1.93 0.72
N THR A 131 -9.15 -3.24 0.96
CA THR A 131 -9.98 -3.94 1.95
C THR A 131 -9.73 -3.40 3.36
N PHE A 132 -8.47 -3.26 3.78
CA PHE A 132 -8.17 -2.73 5.11
C PHE A 132 -8.57 -1.27 5.27
N PHE A 133 -8.43 -0.43 4.22
CA PHE A 133 -8.91 0.94 4.24
C PHE A 133 -10.43 1.01 4.36
N LEU A 134 -11.16 0.17 3.61
CA LEU A 134 -12.60 0.05 3.71
C LEU A 134 -13.03 -0.35 5.13
N LEU A 135 -12.44 -1.40 5.68
CA LEU A 135 -12.74 -1.85 7.04
C LEU A 135 -12.44 -0.77 8.08
N THR A 136 -11.33 -0.06 7.95
CA THR A 136 -10.99 1.07 8.83
C THR A 136 -12.04 2.18 8.74
N GLY A 137 -12.51 2.52 7.56
CA GLY A 137 -13.60 3.49 7.40
C GLY A 137 -14.92 3.01 8.01
N VAL A 138 -15.26 1.72 7.88
CA VAL A 138 -16.46 1.13 8.49
C VAL A 138 -16.38 1.18 10.02
N THR A 139 -15.20 0.99 10.62
CA THR A 139 -15.06 1.04 12.08
C THR A 139 -15.47 2.39 12.67
N LEU A 140 -15.26 3.48 11.94
CA LEU A 140 -15.72 4.82 12.36
C LEU A 140 -17.23 4.85 12.58
N PHE A 141 -18.01 4.27 11.65
CA PHE A 141 -19.47 4.21 11.77
C PHE A 141 -19.92 3.28 12.90
N VAL A 142 -19.27 2.11 13.01
CA VAL A 142 -19.55 1.14 14.08
C VAL A 142 -19.31 1.73 15.46
N PHE A 143 -18.16 2.39 15.68
CA PHE A 143 -17.87 3.01 16.97
C PHE A 143 -18.82 4.16 17.30
N ARG A 144 -19.21 4.95 16.32
CA ARG A 144 -20.21 6.02 16.54
C ARG A 144 -21.59 5.47 16.84
N ALA A 145 -22.01 4.38 16.19
CA ALA A 145 -23.30 3.74 16.44
C ALA A 145 -23.40 3.08 17.82
N ARG A 146 -22.25 2.58 18.34
CA ARG A 146 -22.20 1.96 19.67
C ARG A 146 -22.36 2.93 20.83
N GLY A 147 -22.24 4.24 20.57
CA GLY A 147 -22.19 5.25 21.62
C GLY A 147 -20.93 5.11 22.48
N GLY A 148 -20.46 6.17 23.06
CA GLY A 148 -19.28 6.20 23.89
C GLY A 148 -18.95 7.65 24.27
N GLU A 149 -17.83 7.85 24.94
CA GLU A 149 -17.34 9.19 25.23
C GLU A 149 -17.20 10.01 23.93
N PRO A 150 -17.61 11.29 23.94
CA PRO A 150 -17.52 12.14 22.77
C PRO A 150 -16.06 12.23 22.31
N PRO A 151 -15.78 11.98 21.03
CA PRO A 151 -14.41 12.01 20.52
C PRO A 151 -13.84 13.43 20.63
N ALA A 152 -12.54 13.53 20.96
CA ALA A 152 -11.82 14.79 21.02
C ALA A 152 -11.86 15.57 19.69
N PHE A 153 -11.99 14.86 18.56
CA PHE A 153 -12.14 15.45 17.23
C PHE A 153 -13.41 14.94 16.54
N ARG A 154 -14.21 15.87 16.06
CA ARG A 154 -15.40 15.56 15.24
C ARG A 154 -15.07 15.74 13.77
N VAL A 155 -15.26 14.68 12.98
CA VAL A 155 -15.11 14.74 11.52
C VAL A 155 -16.11 15.75 10.95
N PRO A 156 -15.63 16.79 10.24
CA PRO A 156 -16.52 17.75 9.60
C PRO A 156 -17.38 17.06 8.53
N LEU A 157 -18.58 17.60 8.29
CA LEU A 157 -19.54 17.06 7.32
C LEU A 157 -19.86 15.56 7.49
N TYR A 158 -19.84 15.06 8.73
CA TYR A 158 -20.31 13.71 8.99
C TYR A 158 -21.83 13.59 8.70
N PRO A 159 -22.31 12.52 8.05
CA PRO A 159 -21.61 11.30 7.61
C PRO A 159 -21.06 11.38 6.17
N VAL A 160 -21.21 12.50 5.45
CA VAL A 160 -20.94 12.61 4.01
C VAL A 160 -19.48 12.30 3.66
N VAL A 161 -18.51 12.92 4.35
CA VAL A 161 -17.09 12.73 4.06
C VAL A 161 -16.64 11.29 4.31
N PRO A 162 -16.94 10.64 5.46
CA PRO A 162 -16.63 9.23 5.64
C PRO A 162 -17.34 8.31 4.66
N ALA A 163 -18.59 8.60 4.28
CA ALA A 163 -19.31 7.81 3.29
C ALA A 163 -18.68 7.90 1.89
N ALA A 164 -18.26 9.11 1.47
CA ALA A 164 -17.54 9.31 0.22
C ALA A 164 -16.20 8.56 0.22
N PHE A 165 -15.47 8.57 1.34
CA PHE A 165 -14.25 7.78 1.50
C PHE A 165 -14.51 6.28 1.35
N LEU A 166 -15.56 5.74 1.99
CA LEU A 166 -15.95 4.34 1.84
C LEU A 166 -16.34 3.98 0.41
N ALA A 167 -17.11 4.84 -0.26
CA ALA A 167 -17.50 4.64 -1.66
C ALA A 167 -16.27 4.58 -2.57
N MET A 168 -15.29 5.46 -2.34
CA MET A 168 -14.02 5.45 -3.08
C MET A 168 -13.22 4.18 -2.82
N CYS A 169 -13.08 3.76 -1.55
CA CYS A 169 -12.39 2.51 -1.21
C CYS A 169 -13.09 1.29 -1.82
N ALA A 170 -14.42 1.25 -1.80
CA ALA A 170 -15.20 0.18 -2.41
C ALA A 170 -15.04 0.14 -3.93
N TYR A 171 -15.04 1.31 -4.59
CA TYR A 171 -14.78 1.42 -6.02
C TYR A 171 -13.38 0.93 -6.38
N MET A 172 -12.36 1.33 -5.62
CA MET A 172 -10.97 0.91 -5.87
C MET A 172 -10.79 -0.59 -5.62
N LEU A 173 -11.46 -1.15 -4.61
CA LEU A 173 -11.46 -2.59 -4.37
C LEU A 173 -12.16 -3.35 -5.50
N TRP A 174 -13.32 -2.87 -5.94
CA TRP A 174 -14.02 -3.43 -7.08
C TRP A 174 -13.17 -3.39 -8.34
N SER A 175 -12.56 -2.25 -8.65
CA SER A 175 -11.64 -2.09 -9.77
C SER A 175 -10.46 -3.06 -9.69
N ALA A 176 -9.84 -3.22 -8.51
CA ALA A 176 -8.74 -4.16 -8.33
C ALA A 176 -9.18 -5.63 -8.58
N ILE A 177 -10.41 -5.99 -8.19
CA ILE A 177 -10.96 -7.33 -8.43
C ILE A 177 -11.34 -7.52 -9.92
N ASP A 178 -11.77 -6.45 -10.60
CA ASP A 178 -12.15 -6.51 -12.02
C ASP A 178 -10.97 -6.90 -12.92
N TYR A 179 -9.73 -6.64 -12.51
CA TYR A 179 -8.51 -7.13 -13.18
C TYR A 179 -8.46 -8.67 -13.29
N ILE A 180 -9.15 -9.40 -12.40
CA ILE A 180 -9.25 -10.87 -12.48
C ILE A 180 -10.16 -11.28 -13.66
N ARG A 181 -11.20 -10.49 -13.91
CA ARG A 181 -12.24 -10.79 -14.90
C ARG A 181 -11.87 -10.32 -16.29
N ASN A 182 -11.16 -9.21 -16.39
CA ASN A 182 -10.80 -8.56 -17.64
C ASN A 182 -9.29 -8.66 -17.89
N PRO A 183 -8.84 -9.66 -18.65
CA PRO A 183 -7.42 -9.93 -18.89
C PRO A 183 -6.75 -8.91 -19.84
N VAL A 184 -7.24 -7.69 -19.95
CA VAL A 184 -6.63 -6.61 -20.76
C VAL A 184 -5.14 -6.41 -20.41
N TYR A 185 -4.77 -6.68 -19.17
CA TYR A 185 -3.39 -6.60 -18.66
C TYR A 185 -2.67 -7.96 -18.64
N GLY A 186 -3.29 -9.00 -19.17
CA GLY A 186 -2.76 -10.35 -19.23
C GLY A 186 -3.13 -11.24 -18.02
N PRO A 187 -3.17 -12.57 -18.22
CA PRO A 187 -3.65 -13.54 -17.23
C PRO A 187 -2.79 -13.56 -15.93
N LYS A 188 -1.52 -13.15 -16.01
CA LYS A 188 -0.61 -13.10 -14.86
C LYS A 188 -1.02 -12.05 -13.83
N PHE A 189 -1.58 -10.90 -14.24
CA PHE A 189 -2.06 -9.87 -13.33
C PHE A 189 -3.27 -10.36 -12.53
N GLY A 190 -4.24 -11.00 -13.16
CA GLY A 190 -5.39 -11.59 -12.47
C GLY A 190 -4.97 -12.64 -11.43
N MET A 191 -3.97 -13.47 -11.74
CA MET A 191 -3.42 -14.42 -10.77
C MET A 191 -2.77 -13.74 -9.57
N MET A 192 -2.06 -12.63 -9.75
CA MET A 192 -1.46 -11.87 -8.63
C MET A 192 -2.51 -11.26 -7.71
N VAL A 193 -3.58 -10.68 -8.26
CA VAL A 193 -4.72 -10.19 -7.47
C VAL A 193 -5.35 -11.34 -6.66
N LEU A 194 -5.57 -12.49 -7.32
CA LEU A 194 -6.14 -13.68 -6.68
C LEU A 194 -5.24 -14.22 -5.58
N ALA A 195 -3.93 -14.25 -5.79
CA ALA A 195 -2.95 -14.63 -4.77
C ALA A 195 -3.00 -13.72 -3.55
N GLY A 196 -3.10 -12.40 -3.72
CA GLY A 196 -3.27 -11.43 -2.63
C GLY A 196 -4.54 -11.69 -1.82
N LEU A 197 -5.66 -11.93 -2.48
CA LEU A 197 -6.93 -12.27 -1.82
C LEU A 197 -6.87 -13.60 -1.08
N LEU A 198 -6.23 -14.62 -1.66
CA LEU A 198 -6.05 -15.93 -1.01
C LEU A 198 -5.19 -15.83 0.24
N VAL A 199 -4.08 -15.11 0.19
CA VAL A 199 -3.23 -14.86 1.37
C VAL A 199 -4.01 -14.16 2.47
N MET A 200 -4.81 -13.16 2.13
CA MET A 200 -5.68 -12.49 3.08
C MET A 200 -6.75 -13.45 3.66
N ALA A 201 -7.37 -14.29 2.82
CA ALA A 201 -8.38 -15.26 3.25
C ALA A 201 -7.80 -16.33 4.19
N ILE A 202 -6.56 -16.78 3.95
CA ILE A 202 -5.85 -17.74 4.84
C ILE A 202 -5.61 -17.11 6.23
N GLY A 203 -5.49 -15.81 6.33
CA GLY A 203 -5.37 -15.09 7.61
C GLY A 203 -6.57 -15.33 8.55
N ILE A 204 -7.78 -15.53 8.01
CA ILE A 204 -9.01 -15.73 8.80
C ILE A 204 -8.95 -17.05 9.61
N PRO A 205 -8.75 -18.24 9.00
CA PRO A 205 -8.62 -19.48 9.75
C PRO A 205 -7.40 -19.49 10.69
N LEU A 206 -6.29 -18.89 10.28
CA LEU A 206 -5.11 -18.75 11.14
C LEU A 206 -5.42 -17.94 12.41
N TYR A 207 -6.21 -16.88 12.30
CA TYR A 207 -6.66 -16.11 13.46
C TYR A 207 -7.45 -16.98 14.44
N PHE A 208 -8.40 -17.79 13.96
CA PHE A 208 -9.20 -18.65 14.81
C PHE A 208 -8.37 -19.78 15.46
N LEU A 209 -7.40 -20.33 14.74
CA LEU A 209 -6.45 -21.31 15.27
C LEU A 209 -5.52 -20.70 16.32
N ALA A 210 -5.03 -19.48 16.05
CA ALA A 210 -4.12 -18.79 16.97
C ALA A 210 -4.81 -18.27 18.24
N ARG A 211 -6.12 -17.99 18.18
CA ARG A 211 -6.94 -17.53 19.31
C ARG A 211 -7.29 -18.65 20.29
N ARG A 212 -7.21 -19.93 19.90
CA ARG A 212 -7.41 -21.04 20.83
C ARG A 212 -6.24 -21.05 21.82
N LYS A 213 -6.55 -20.64 23.08
CA LYS A 213 -5.65 -20.68 24.23
C LYS A 213 -5.28 -22.12 24.60
#